data_a1583958002db3945ae0f81b4a8269f8
#
_entry.id   a1583958002db3945ae0f81b4a8269f8
#
_cell.length_a   1.000
_cell.length_b   1.000
_cell.length_c   1.000
_cell.angle_alpha   90.00
_cell.angle_beta   90.00
_cell.angle_gamma   90.00
#
_symmetry.space_group_name_H-M   'P 1'
#
loop_
_entity.id
_entity.type
_entity.pdbx_description
1 polymer ?
#
loop_
_entity_poly.entity_id
_entity_poly.type
_entity_poly.pdbx_seq_one_letter_code
_entity_poly.pdbx_strand_id
1 'polypeptide(L)'
;MRKIMGKILEGKKCPSFSGECTSNKTLCEKDFIGKNLVIYFYPKDSTPGCTTEGQDFRDKYKLFKNLNTEIIGVSRDSIKSHENFKDKQSFPFELLSDPDEKMCKAFDVIKIKSM
;
A
#
# COMPACT_ATOMS: atom_id res chain seq x y z
N MET A 1 8.62 -10.90 -1.18
CA MET A 1 7.89 -9.66 -0.93
C MET A 1 8.56 -8.50 -1.67
N ARG A 2 7.76 -7.62 -2.22
CA ARG A 2 8.30 -6.44 -2.88
C ARG A 2 8.84 -5.45 -1.87
N LYS A 3 10.00 -4.92 -2.16
CA LYS A 3 10.61 -3.91 -1.30
C LYS A 3 10.30 -2.52 -1.83
N ILE A 4 10.29 -1.53 -0.94
CA ILE A 4 10.27 -0.14 -1.36
C ILE A 4 11.66 0.17 -1.91
N MET A 5 11.69 0.70 -3.14
CA MET A 5 12.94 1.05 -3.80
C MET A 5 13.02 2.56 -3.96
N GLY A 6 14.24 3.09 -4.02
CA GLY A 6 14.49 4.51 -4.09
C GLY A 6 15.43 4.95 -2.99
N LYS A 7 15.27 6.17 -2.51
CA LYS A 7 16.20 6.76 -1.55
C LYS A 7 15.78 6.63 -0.10
N ILE A 8 14.75 5.86 0.19
CA ILE A 8 14.34 5.60 1.56
C ILE A 8 15.41 4.74 2.22
N LEU A 9 15.96 5.21 3.31
CA LEU A 9 17.01 4.51 4.03
C LEU A 9 16.44 3.86 5.27
N GLU A 10 16.89 2.63 5.53
CA GLU A 10 16.50 1.91 6.72
C GLU A 10 16.89 2.71 7.96
N GLY A 11 16.03 2.70 8.95
CA GLY A 11 16.25 3.45 10.19
C GLY A 11 15.84 4.91 10.12
N LYS A 12 15.44 5.40 8.96
CA LYS A 12 14.95 6.76 8.84
C LYS A 12 13.47 6.83 9.14
N LYS A 13 13.03 8.00 9.59
CA LYS A 13 11.63 8.24 9.86
C LYS A 13 10.81 8.07 8.59
N CYS A 14 9.63 7.46 8.72
CA CYS A 14 8.70 7.32 7.62
C CYS A 14 8.32 8.70 7.08
N PRO A 15 8.35 8.91 5.76
CA PRO A 15 7.86 10.15 5.19
C PRO A 15 6.41 10.40 5.55
N SER A 16 6.03 11.67 5.68
CA SER A 16 4.63 12.04 5.87
C SER A 16 3.83 11.69 4.64
N PHE A 17 2.66 11.13 4.84
CA PHE A 17 1.75 10.83 3.74
C PHE A 17 0.31 10.99 4.17
N SER A 18 -0.58 11.17 3.21
CA SER A 18 -2.00 11.21 3.44
C SER A 18 -2.69 10.83 2.13
N GLY A 19 -3.75 10.07 2.19
CA GLY A 19 -4.47 9.70 0.98
C GLY A 19 -5.80 9.05 1.27
N GLU A 20 -6.67 9.12 0.26
CA GLU A 20 -7.97 8.45 0.31
C GLU A 20 -7.76 6.96 0.16
N CYS A 21 -8.45 6.21 0.99
CA CYS A 21 -8.36 4.76 1.01
C CYS A 21 -9.73 4.14 0.85
N THR A 22 -9.73 2.84 0.58
CA THR A 22 -10.96 2.04 0.58
C THR A 22 -11.66 2.15 1.93
N SER A 23 -12.91 1.70 1.98
CA SER A 23 -13.74 1.72 3.19
C SER A 23 -14.02 3.14 3.70
N ASN A 24 -14.03 4.12 2.79
CA ASN A 24 -14.32 5.52 3.11
C ASN A 24 -13.36 6.13 4.12
N LYS A 25 -12.12 5.69 4.11
CA LYS A 25 -11.11 6.17 5.04
C LYS A 25 -10.13 7.12 4.36
N THR A 26 -9.61 8.07 5.12
CA THR A 26 -8.43 8.85 4.74
C THR A 26 -7.38 8.52 5.78
N LEU A 27 -6.25 7.98 5.33
CA LEU A 27 -5.20 7.52 6.24
C LEU A 27 -3.93 8.33 6.05
N CYS A 28 -3.19 8.48 7.13
CA CYS A 28 -1.89 9.14 7.13
C CYS A 28 -0.96 8.40 8.08
N GLU A 29 0.32 8.80 8.10
CA GLU A 29 1.30 8.11 8.92
C GLU A 29 0.95 8.15 10.40
N LYS A 30 0.23 9.17 10.85
CA LYS A 30 -0.15 9.30 12.26
C LYS A 30 -1.14 8.24 12.72
N ASP A 31 -1.87 7.64 11.79
CA ASP A 31 -2.82 6.57 12.12
C ASP A 31 -2.13 5.28 12.53
N PHE A 32 -0.82 5.20 12.35
CA PHE A 32 -0.06 3.98 12.60
C PHE A 32 0.97 4.14 13.70
N ILE A 33 0.85 5.19 14.51
CA ILE A 33 1.75 5.38 15.65
C ILE A 33 1.63 4.18 16.58
N GLY A 34 2.77 3.62 16.97
CA GLY A 34 2.81 2.44 17.83
C GLY A 34 2.65 1.13 17.10
N LYS A 35 2.52 1.17 15.77
CA LYS A 35 2.42 -0.03 14.94
C LYS A 35 3.51 -0.05 13.89
N ASN A 36 3.83 -1.27 13.42
CA ASN A 36 4.64 -1.41 12.21
C ASN A 36 3.73 -1.28 11.01
N LEU A 37 4.25 -0.73 9.91
CA LEU A 37 3.47 -0.52 8.71
C LEU A 37 4.23 -1.07 7.50
N VAL A 38 3.56 -1.93 6.75
CA VAL A 38 4.05 -2.40 5.45
C VAL A 38 3.28 -1.65 4.39
N ILE A 39 3.99 -0.89 3.55
CA ILE A 39 3.41 -0.20 2.41
C ILE A 39 3.97 -0.86 1.16
N TYR A 40 3.09 -1.41 0.31
CA TYR A 40 3.57 -1.96 -0.94
C TYR A 40 2.97 -1.17 -2.11
N PHE A 41 3.83 -0.84 -3.05
CA PHE A 41 3.45 -0.07 -4.23
C PHE A 41 3.32 -1.02 -5.41
N TYR A 42 2.25 -0.86 -6.18
CA TYR A 42 2.03 -1.71 -7.35
C TYR A 42 1.47 -0.85 -8.50
N PRO A 43 1.69 -1.28 -9.74
CA PRO A 43 1.35 -0.42 -10.88
C PRO A 43 -0.13 -0.31 -11.19
N LYS A 44 -0.92 -1.38 -10.99
CA LYS A 44 -2.32 -1.33 -11.42
C LYS A 44 -3.14 -2.45 -10.79
N ASP A 45 -4.37 -2.09 -10.35
CA ASP A 45 -5.33 -3.05 -9.81
C ASP A 45 -5.65 -4.15 -10.84
N SER A 46 -5.93 -5.32 -10.32
CA SER A 46 -6.46 -6.46 -11.09
C SER A 46 -5.54 -6.99 -12.18
N THR A 47 -4.28 -6.59 -12.20
CA THR A 47 -3.30 -7.24 -13.07
C THR A 47 -2.82 -8.53 -12.41
N PRO A 48 -2.37 -9.54 -13.20
CA PRO A 48 -2.00 -10.84 -12.62
C PRO A 48 -0.94 -10.77 -11.52
N GLY A 49 0.13 -10.02 -11.73
CA GLY A 49 1.20 -9.90 -10.74
C GLY A 49 0.74 -9.20 -9.48
N CYS A 50 -0.01 -8.11 -9.64
CA CYS A 50 -0.51 -7.34 -8.51
C CYS A 50 -1.57 -8.13 -7.72
N THR A 51 -2.39 -8.91 -8.42
CA THR A 51 -3.37 -9.78 -7.77
C THR A 51 -2.66 -10.82 -6.91
N THR A 52 -1.64 -11.48 -7.45
CA THR A 52 -0.88 -12.49 -6.72
C THR A 52 -0.20 -11.87 -5.50
N GLU A 53 0.41 -10.70 -5.64
CA GLU A 53 1.07 -10.02 -4.53
C GLU A 53 0.06 -9.70 -3.42
N GLY A 54 -1.11 -9.16 -3.80
CA GLY A 54 -2.16 -8.84 -2.84
C GLY A 54 -2.68 -10.09 -2.13
N GLN A 55 -2.85 -11.19 -2.87
CA GLN A 55 -3.30 -12.45 -2.29
C GLN A 55 -2.29 -12.99 -1.28
N ASP A 56 -1.00 -12.83 -1.54
CA ASP A 56 0.03 -13.26 -0.59
C ASP A 56 -0.07 -12.47 0.71
N PHE A 57 -0.26 -11.15 0.64
CA PHE A 57 -0.47 -10.34 1.82
C PHE A 57 -1.77 -10.70 2.53
N ARG A 58 -2.84 -10.95 1.76
CA ARG A 58 -4.13 -11.35 2.32
C ARG A 58 -3.99 -12.64 3.12
N ASP A 59 -3.35 -13.62 2.55
CA ASP A 59 -3.24 -14.94 3.17
C ASP A 59 -2.37 -14.92 4.42
N LYS A 60 -1.46 -13.96 4.51
CA LYS A 60 -0.56 -13.81 5.65
C LYS A 60 -0.95 -12.67 6.59
N TYR A 61 -2.09 -12.04 6.33
CA TYR A 61 -2.50 -10.86 7.09
C TYR A 61 -2.55 -11.11 8.60
N LYS A 62 -3.08 -12.25 9.00
CA LYS A 62 -3.18 -12.59 10.41
C LYS A 62 -1.81 -12.66 11.07
N LEU A 63 -0.80 -13.16 10.36
CA LEU A 63 0.56 -13.20 10.88
C LEU A 63 1.10 -11.79 11.08
N PHE A 64 0.84 -10.89 10.13
CA PHE A 64 1.27 -9.50 10.27
C PHE A 64 0.57 -8.83 11.47
N LYS A 65 -0.72 -9.07 11.64
CA LYS A 65 -1.45 -8.49 12.78
C LYS A 65 -0.89 -9.01 14.11
N ASN A 66 -0.50 -10.27 14.17
CA ASN A 66 0.10 -10.82 15.38
C ASN A 66 1.45 -10.14 15.70
N LEU A 67 2.08 -9.55 14.70
CA LEU A 67 3.34 -8.81 14.87
C LEU A 67 3.08 -7.30 15.01
N ASN A 68 1.85 -6.91 15.34
CA ASN A 68 1.46 -5.51 15.46
C ASN A 68 1.77 -4.72 14.19
N THR A 69 1.51 -5.33 13.03
CA THR A 69 1.83 -4.77 11.72
C THR A 69 0.57 -4.60 10.90
N GLU A 70 0.43 -3.44 10.27
CA GLU A 70 -0.66 -3.17 9.33
C GLU A 70 -0.11 -3.11 7.91
N ILE A 71 -0.98 -3.33 6.93
CA ILE A 71 -0.60 -3.35 5.51
C ILE A 71 -1.44 -2.35 4.74
N ILE A 72 -0.80 -1.60 3.85
CA ILE A 72 -1.49 -0.71 2.90
C ILE A 72 -0.91 -0.98 1.52
N GLY A 73 -1.80 -1.23 0.55
CA GLY A 73 -1.41 -1.26 -0.85
C GLY A 73 -1.63 0.10 -1.49
N VAL A 74 -0.73 0.53 -2.34
CA VAL A 74 -0.77 1.85 -2.98
C VAL A 74 -0.60 1.74 -4.47
N SER A 75 -1.52 2.34 -5.23
CA SER A 75 -1.35 2.52 -6.66
C SER A 75 -2.03 3.81 -7.10
N ARG A 76 -1.91 4.14 -8.38
CA ARG A 76 -2.53 5.34 -8.94
C ARG A 76 -4.00 5.13 -9.31
N ASP A 77 -4.52 3.94 -9.15
CA ASP A 77 -5.90 3.64 -9.48
C ASP A 77 -6.88 4.44 -8.62
N SER A 78 -8.09 4.64 -9.13
CA SER A 78 -9.13 5.37 -8.42
C SER A 78 -9.64 4.58 -7.21
N ILE A 79 -10.32 5.28 -6.31
CA ILE A 79 -10.97 4.63 -5.17
C ILE A 79 -11.98 3.58 -5.64
N LYS A 80 -12.73 3.89 -6.70
CA LYS A 80 -13.70 2.92 -7.23
C LYS A 80 -13.02 1.64 -7.69
N SER A 81 -11.91 1.76 -8.39
CA SER A 81 -11.14 0.61 -8.83
C SER A 81 -10.62 -0.18 -7.61
N HIS A 82 -10.09 0.52 -6.63
CA HIS A 82 -9.59 -0.09 -5.40
C HIS A 82 -10.68 -0.83 -4.63
N GLU A 83 -11.88 -0.23 -4.54
CA GLU A 83 -12.99 -0.89 -3.83
C GLU A 83 -13.36 -2.19 -4.54
N ASN A 84 -13.43 -2.17 -5.87
CA ASN A 84 -13.73 -3.37 -6.64
C ASN A 84 -12.65 -4.43 -6.47
N PHE A 85 -11.39 -4.04 -6.49
CA PHE A 85 -10.27 -4.96 -6.35
C PHE A 85 -10.24 -5.57 -4.95
N LYS A 86 -10.40 -4.74 -3.94
CA LYS A 86 -10.44 -5.20 -2.55
C LYS A 86 -11.59 -6.19 -2.33
N ASP A 87 -12.76 -5.86 -2.85
CA ASP A 87 -13.96 -6.67 -2.70
C ASP A 87 -13.79 -8.02 -3.40
N LYS A 88 -13.34 -7.98 -4.65
CA LYS A 88 -13.16 -9.17 -5.47
C LYS A 88 -12.14 -10.14 -4.86
N GLN A 89 -11.08 -9.61 -4.28
CA GLN A 89 -10.01 -10.43 -3.72
C GLN A 89 -10.17 -10.67 -2.22
N SER A 90 -11.18 -10.09 -1.59
CA SER A 90 -11.40 -10.20 -0.14
C SER A 90 -10.20 -9.74 0.68
N PHE A 91 -9.61 -8.62 0.29
CA PHE A 91 -8.46 -8.08 1.03
C PHE A 91 -8.90 -7.56 2.39
N PRO A 92 -8.25 -7.98 3.49
CA PRO A 92 -8.57 -7.48 4.82
C PRO A 92 -7.91 -6.15 5.16
N PHE A 93 -7.08 -5.63 4.26
CA PHE A 93 -6.38 -4.37 4.44
C PHE A 93 -6.89 -3.33 3.44
N GLU A 94 -6.51 -2.07 3.66
CA GLU A 94 -6.97 -0.99 2.81
C GLU A 94 -6.02 -0.76 1.64
N LEU A 95 -6.60 -0.22 0.56
CA LEU A 95 -5.84 0.23 -0.60
C LEU A 95 -5.93 1.74 -0.67
N LEU A 96 -4.81 2.41 -0.88
CA LEU A 96 -4.73 3.86 -0.95
C LEU A 96 -4.61 4.30 -2.41
N SER A 97 -5.41 5.29 -2.79
CA SER A 97 -5.39 5.86 -4.12
C SER A 97 -4.41 7.03 -4.18
N ASP A 98 -3.44 6.95 -5.08
CA ASP A 98 -2.38 7.95 -5.23
C ASP A 98 -2.30 8.44 -6.68
N PRO A 99 -3.40 9.04 -7.22
CA PRO A 99 -3.44 9.39 -8.65
C PRO A 99 -2.40 10.42 -9.05
N ASP A 100 -2.01 11.30 -8.15
CA ASP A 100 -1.01 12.34 -8.42
C ASP A 100 0.41 11.91 -8.04
N GLU A 101 0.57 10.67 -7.66
CA GLU A 101 1.88 10.09 -7.30
C GLU A 101 2.57 10.78 -6.12
N LYS A 102 1.78 11.36 -5.22
CA LYS A 102 2.33 12.05 -4.05
C LYS A 102 3.09 11.09 -3.15
N MET A 103 2.54 9.90 -2.91
CA MET A 103 3.22 8.89 -2.10
C MET A 103 4.40 8.30 -2.85
N CYS A 104 4.25 8.08 -4.14
CA CYS A 104 5.36 7.59 -4.95
C CYS A 104 6.56 8.53 -4.86
N LYS A 105 6.31 9.83 -4.91
CA LYS A 105 7.37 10.83 -4.79
C LYS A 105 7.95 10.89 -3.39
N ALA A 106 7.09 10.87 -2.37
CA ALA A 106 7.54 10.91 -0.98
C ALA A 106 8.44 9.73 -0.65
N PHE A 107 8.12 8.55 -1.18
CA PHE A 107 8.90 7.34 -0.94
C PHE A 107 9.92 7.06 -2.04
N ASP A 108 10.03 7.96 -3.02
CA ASP A 108 11.00 7.90 -4.11
C ASP A 108 10.95 6.58 -4.88
N VAL A 109 9.73 6.13 -5.21
CA VAL A 109 9.53 4.84 -5.88
C VAL A 109 9.08 4.98 -7.34
N ILE A 110 9.00 6.19 -7.87
CA ILE A 110 8.53 6.44 -9.24
C ILE A 110 9.39 5.71 -10.27
N LYS A 111 10.68 5.62 -10.03
CA LYS A 111 11.61 4.99 -10.95
C LYS A 111 11.29 3.53 -11.25
N ILE A 112 10.57 2.88 -10.35
CA ILE A 112 10.23 1.47 -10.52
C ILE A 112 9.29 1.27 -11.70
N LYS A 113 8.48 2.26 -12.00
CA LYS A 113 7.45 2.15 -13.03
C LYS A 113 8.01 2.04 -14.43
N SER A 114 9.22 2.50 -14.64
CA SER A 114 9.82 2.46 -15.97
C SER A 114 10.38 1.09 -16.34
N MET A 115 10.35 0.18 -15.44
CA MET A 115 10.82 -1.20 -15.66
C MET A 115 9.70 -2.14 -16.17
#